data_eb691c371c843d42b43bf3b451a521fa
#
_entry.id   eb691c371c843d42b43bf3b451a521fa
#
_cell.length_a   1.000
_cell.length_b   1.000
_cell.length_c   1.000
_cell.angle_alpha   90.00
_cell.angle_beta   90.00
_cell.angle_gamma   90.00
#
_symmetry.space_group_name_H-M   'P 1'
#
loop_
_entity.id
_entity.type
_entity.pdbx_description
1 polymer ?
#
loop_
_entity_poly.entity_id
_entity_poly.type
_entity_poly.pdbx_seq_one_letter_code
_entity_poly.pdbx_strand_id
1 'polypeptide(L)'
;MNIIGLGKAGCNIAELFKQYPQYTVFKIDSDSKMKRRKNCIYIPQQPSVELYDANPISLEKLKKNLDEDEEIYFIVCGCGKVSACSLWILRELRGRKINIVYIKPDTTSIDDKSKLINRAHFHILQEYTRSGVFDKMYIIDNKKMPEIIGTTSILNFYPKI
;
A
#
# COMPACT_ATOMS: atom_id res chain seq x y z
N MET A 1 -15.91 5.37 2.94
CA MET A 1 -14.61 5.52 2.25
C MET A 1 -13.70 4.36 2.64
N ASN A 2 -13.09 3.70 1.67
CA ASN A 2 -12.27 2.51 1.90
C ASN A 2 -10.77 2.84 1.92
N ILE A 3 -10.06 2.38 2.95
CA ILE A 3 -8.60 2.50 3.08
C ILE A 3 -8.00 1.11 2.97
N ILE A 4 -7.11 0.89 2.03
CA ILE A 4 -6.40 -0.40 1.87
C ILE A 4 -4.90 -0.15 2.07
N GLY A 5 -4.32 -0.72 3.10
CA GLY A 5 -2.87 -0.69 3.33
C GLY A 5 -2.20 -1.98 2.85
N LEU A 6 -1.18 -1.86 1.98
CA LEU A 6 -0.39 -2.97 1.48
C LEU A 6 1.02 -2.97 2.07
N GLY A 7 1.44 -4.13 2.60
CA GLY A 7 2.71 -4.32 3.27
C GLY A 7 2.80 -3.59 4.60
N LYS A 8 3.92 -3.75 5.30
CA LYS A 8 4.09 -3.24 6.67
C LYS A 8 3.84 -1.72 6.79
N ALA A 9 4.45 -0.92 5.92
CA ALA A 9 4.29 0.54 5.97
C ALA A 9 2.85 0.97 5.67
N GLY A 10 2.26 0.46 4.58
CA GLY A 10 0.87 0.76 4.22
C GLY A 10 -0.12 0.31 5.29
N CYS A 11 0.08 -0.87 5.89
CA CYS A 11 -0.75 -1.38 6.97
C CYS A 11 -0.66 -0.53 8.25
N ASN A 12 0.53 -0.02 8.59
CA ASN A 12 0.72 0.83 9.76
C ASN A 12 -0.03 2.16 9.61
N ILE A 13 0.08 2.79 8.43
CA ILE A 13 -0.64 4.03 8.15
C ILE A 13 -2.15 3.78 8.11
N ALA A 14 -2.60 2.73 7.41
CA ALA A 14 -4.02 2.39 7.34
C ALA A 14 -4.64 2.13 8.73
N GLU A 15 -3.87 1.55 9.68
CA GLU A 15 -4.35 1.30 11.04
C GLU A 15 -4.78 2.57 11.76
N LEU A 16 -4.13 3.70 11.50
CA LEU A 16 -4.44 4.99 12.13
C LEU A 16 -5.82 5.52 11.75
N PHE A 17 -6.33 5.13 10.58
CA PHE A 17 -7.67 5.54 10.13
C PHE A 17 -8.80 4.81 10.84
N LYS A 18 -8.53 3.71 11.55
CA LYS A 18 -9.56 2.97 12.30
C LYS A 18 -10.21 3.75 13.44
N GLN A 19 -9.54 4.78 13.93
CA GLN A 19 -10.12 5.65 14.98
C GLN A 19 -11.25 6.54 14.43
N TYR A 20 -11.41 6.61 13.12
CA TYR A 20 -12.40 7.44 12.45
C TYR A 20 -13.50 6.55 11.83
N PRO A 21 -14.76 6.66 12.27
CA PRO A 21 -15.84 5.73 11.87
C PRO A 21 -16.22 5.81 10.39
N GLN A 22 -15.90 6.90 9.69
CA GLN A 22 -16.17 7.07 8.26
C GLN A 22 -15.26 6.23 7.36
N TYR A 23 -14.20 5.62 7.89
CA TYR A 23 -13.27 4.79 7.12
C TYR A 23 -13.44 3.31 7.39
N THR A 24 -13.59 2.53 6.32
CA THR A 24 -13.48 1.07 6.39
C THR A 24 -12.05 0.68 6.03
N VAL A 25 -11.32 0.13 6.99
CA VAL A 25 -9.88 -0.15 6.85
C VAL A 25 -9.63 -1.62 6.57
N PHE A 26 -8.89 -1.89 5.50
CA PHE A 26 -8.38 -3.20 5.12
C PHE A 26 -6.86 -3.21 5.15
N LYS A 27 -6.28 -4.36 5.51
CA LYS A 27 -4.83 -4.55 5.54
C LYS A 27 -4.44 -5.81 4.81
N ILE A 28 -3.41 -5.72 3.99
CA ILE A 28 -2.89 -6.81 3.18
C ILE A 28 -1.39 -6.93 3.46
N ASP A 29 -0.95 -8.04 4.05
CA ASP A 29 0.46 -8.26 4.36
C ASP A 29 0.78 -9.75 4.49
N SER A 30 2.08 -10.07 4.52
CA SER A 30 2.62 -11.41 4.75
C SER A 30 2.87 -11.73 6.24
N ASP A 31 2.47 -10.87 7.18
CA ASP A 31 2.48 -11.18 8.60
C ASP A 31 1.41 -12.24 8.92
N SER A 32 1.83 -13.38 9.50
CA SER A 32 0.94 -14.48 9.88
C SER A 32 -0.19 -14.08 10.83
N LYS A 33 -0.03 -13.00 11.59
CA LYS A 33 -1.07 -12.42 12.45
C LYS A 33 -2.30 -11.91 11.67
N MET A 34 -2.15 -11.68 10.37
CA MET A 34 -3.26 -11.25 9.48
C MET A 34 -4.31 -12.35 9.26
N LYS A 35 -3.93 -13.64 9.34
CA LYS A 35 -4.81 -14.79 9.02
C LYS A 35 -6.14 -14.80 9.77
N ARG A 36 -6.19 -14.30 11.00
CA ARG A 36 -7.36 -14.38 11.89
C ARG A 36 -8.02 -13.03 12.19
N ARG A 37 -7.55 -11.95 11.57
CA ARG A 37 -8.09 -10.61 11.85
C ARG A 37 -9.17 -10.23 10.84
N LYS A 38 -10.20 -9.54 11.34
CA LYS A 38 -11.24 -8.95 10.49
C LYS A 38 -10.62 -7.92 9.54
N ASN A 39 -11.09 -7.86 8.31
CA ASN A 39 -10.60 -6.96 7.27
C ASN A 39 -9.08 -7.06 7.00
N CYS A 40 -8.49 -8.22 7.30
CA CYS A 40 -7.09 -8.50 6.99
C CYS A 40 -7.01 -9.64 5.98
N ILE A 41 -6.07 -9.49 5.04
CA ILE A 41 -5.76 -10.48 4.01
C ILE A 41 -4.30 -10.87 4.19
N TYR A 42 -4.08 -12.16 4.36
CA TYR A 42 -2.77 -12.73 4.47
C TYR A 42 -2.25 -13.15 3.09
N ILE A 43 -1.09 -12.66 2.71
CA ILE A 43 -0.34 -13.12 1.54
C ILE A 43 0.76 -14.08 2.04
N PRO A 44 0.86 -15.32 1.57
CA PRO A 44 1.94 -16.22 1.94
C PRO A 44 3.31 -15.61 1.68
N GLN A 45 4.24 -15.76 2.61
CA GLN A 45 5.60 -15.28 2.42
C GLN A 45 6.25 -15.96 1.22
N GLN A 46 6.89 -15.16 0.38
CA GLN A 46 7.62 -15.62 -0.79
C GLN A 46 9.13 -15.36 -0.63
N PRO A 47 9.98 -16.22 -1.16
CA PRO A 47 11.44 -16.06 -1.08
C PRO A 47 11.94 -14.84 -1.87
N SER A 48 11.26 -14.45 -2.95
CA SER A 48 11.66 -13.32 -3.78
C SER A 48 10.49 -12.39 -4.13
N VAL A 49 10.81 -11.19 -4.58
CA VAL A 49 9.83 -10.15 -4.98
C VAL A 49 9.03 -10.60 -6.20
N GLU A 50 9.69 -11.24 -7.16
CA GLU A 50 9.10 -11.72 -8.40
C GLU A 50 8.02 -12.79 -8.14
N LEU A 51 8.22 -13.62 -7.11
CA LEU A 51 7.26 -14.66 -6.73
C LEU A 51 6.00 -14.08 -6.05
N TYR A 52 6.09 -12.91 -5.44
CA TYR A 52 4.89 -12.22 -4.93
C TYR A 52 3.96 -11.77 -6.06
N ASP A 53 4.53 -11.32 -7.18
CA ASP A 53 3.74 -10.93 -8.35
C ASP A 53 3.20 -12.16 -9.11
N ALA A 54 4.00 -13.21 -9.22
CA ALA A 54 3.63 -14.42 -9.95
C ALA A 54 2.58 -15.31 -9.25
N ASN A 55 2.35 -15.14 -7.94
CA ASN A 55 1.44 -15.97 -7.15
C ASN A 55 0.28 -15.15 -6.55
N PRO A 56 -0.68 -14.71 -7.37
CA PRO A 56 -1.84 -13.99 -6.90
C PRO A 56 -2.72 -14.87 -6.01
N ILE A 57 -3.35 -14.25 -5.00
CA ILE A 57 -4.31 -14.89 -4.11
C ILE A 57 -5.73 -14.38 -4.39
N SER A 58 -6.73 -15.13 -3.93
CA SER A 58 -8.12 -14.67 -4.04
C SER A 58 -8.38 -13.43 -3.17
N LEU A 59 -8.97 -12.40 -3.76
CA LEU A 59 -9.43 -11.18 -3.10
C LEU A 59 -10.96 -11.13 -2.90
N GLU A 60 -11.66 -12.24 -3.06
CA GLU A 60 -13.13 -12.29 -2.91
C GLU A 60 -13.61 -11.75 -1.56
N LYS A 61 -12.87 -12.06 -0.49
CA LYS A 61 -13.16 -11.52 0.85
C LYS A 61 -13.04 -10.00 0.90
N LEU A 62 -12.06 -9.42 0.20
CA LEU A 62 -11.91 -7.97 0.10
C LEU A 62 -13.07 -7.38 -0.71
N LYS A 63 -13.30 -7.90 -1.90
CA LYS A 63 -14.33 -7.39 -2.82
C LYS A 63 -15.73 -7.37 -2.20
N LYS A 64 -16.10 -8.44 -1.47
CA LYS A 64 -17.40 -8.54 -0.78
C LYS A 64 -17.62 -7.53 0.34
N ASN A 65 -16.53 -7.03 0.94
CA ASN A 65 -16.61 -6.10 2.06
C ASN A 65 -16.28 -4.65 1.66
N LEU A 66 -15.92 -4.41 0.42
CA LEU A 66 -15.77 -3.07 -0.15
C LEU A 66 -17.12 -2.57 -0.63
N ASP A 67 -17.49 -1.37 -0.21
CA ASP A 67 -18.62 -0.66 -0.78
C ASP A 67 -18.33 -0.31 -2.25
N GLU A 68 -19.26 -0.61 -3.17
CA GLU A 68 -19.05 -0.44 -4.60
C GLU A 68 -18.98 1.03 -5.02
N ASP A 69 -19.73 1.88 -4.34
CA ASP A 69 -19.84 3.32 -4.66
C ASP A 69 -18.77 4.16 -3.96
N GLU A 70 -18.02 3.60 -3.01
CA GLU A 70 -17.03 4.33 -2.24
C GLU A 70 -15.64 4.34 -2.88
N GLU A 71 -14.97 5.49 -2.78
CA GLU A 71 -13.57 5.65 -3.17
C GLU A 71 -12.65 4.75 -2.34
N ILE A 72 -11.61 4.24 -2.99
CA ILE A 72 -10.54 3.46 -2.39
C ILE A 72 -9.28 4.32 -2.31
N TYR A 73 -8.69 4.43 -1.13
CA TYR A 73 -7.33 4.93 -0.94
C TYR A 73 -6.40 3.74 -0.72
N PHE A 74 -5.58 3.47 -1.71
CA PHE A 74 -4.64 2.35 -1.70
C PHE A 74 -3.24 2.82 -1.30
N ILE A 75 -2.81 2.45 -0.08
CA ILE A 75 -1.55 2.90 0.53
C ILE A 75 -0.47 1.85 0.30
N VAL A 76 0.61 2.22 -0.39
CA VAL A 76 1.70 1.31 -0.74
C VAL A 76 3.07 1.98 -0.65
N CYS A 77 4.09 1.25 -0.16
CA CYS A 77 5.48 1.68 -0.17
C CYS A 77 6.23 1.00 -1.34
N GLY A 78 7.03 1.74 -2.08
CA GLY A 78 7.66 1.27 -3.32
C GLY A 78 8.72 0.18 -3.18
N CYS A 79 9.34 0.00 -2.01
CA CYS A 79 10.46 -0.93 -1.82
C CYS A 79 10.13 -2.20 -1.01
N GLY A 80 8.89 -2.36 -0.56
CA GLY A 80 8.49 -3.54 0.21
C GLY A 80 8.36 -4.79 -0.69
N LYS A 81 8.79 -5.97 -0.21
CA LYS A 81 8.61 -7.22 -0.97
C LYS A 81 7.14 -7.46 -1.34
N VAL A 82 6.23 -7.29 -0.40
CA VAL A 82 4.78 -7.45 -0.59
C VAL A 82 4.21 -6.40 -1.55
N SER A 83 4.90 -5.26 -1.73
CA SER A 83 4.45 -4.21 -2.66
C SER A 83 4.43 -4.66 -4.12
N ALA A 84 5.17 -5.71 -4.48
CA ALA A 84 5.08 -6.34 -5.80
C ALA A 84 3.67 -6.86 -6.11
N CYS A 85 2.89 -7.17 -5.09
CA CYS A 85 1.48 -7.58 -5.24
C CYS A 85 0.57 -6.44 -5.70
N SER A 86 0.99 -5.18 -5.63
CA SER A 86 0.11 -4.02 -5.84
C SER A 86 -0.56 -4.03 -7.21
N LEU A 87 0.17 -4.38 -8.26
CA LEU A 87 -0.36 -4.31 -9.63
C LEU A 87 -1.48 -5.32 -9.86
N TRP A 88 -1.34 -6.58 -9.42
CA TRP A 88 -2.41 -7.54 -9.58
C TRP A 88 -3.58 -7.27 -8.62
N ILE A 89 -3.33 -6.76 -7.40
CA ILE A 89 -4.40 -6.32 -6.50
C ILE A 89 -5.22 -5.19 -7.13
N LEU A 90 -4.54 -4.17 -7.66
CA LEU A 90 -5.19 -3.04 -8.32
C LEU A 90 -5.93 -3.46 -9.60
N ARG A 91 -5.40 -4.43 -10.36
CA ARG A 91 -6.11 -5.04 -11.50
C ARG A 91 -7.42 -5.72 -11.07
N GLU A 92 -7.41 -6.43 -9.94
CA GLU A 92 -8.62 -7.06 -9.40
C GLU A 92 -9.66 -6.05 -8.88
N LEU A 93 -9.24 -4.83 -8.55
CA LEU A 93 -10.10 -3.73 -8.14
C LEU A 93 -10.48 -2.79 -9.30
N ARG A 94 -10.13 -3.17 -10.53
CA ARG A 94 -10.40 -2.37 -11.74
C ARG A 94 -11.89 -2.02 -11.86
N GLY A 95 -12.16 -0.79 -12.29
CA GLY A 95 -13.53 -0.26 -12.43
C GLY A 95 -14.04 0.46 -11.19
N ARG A 96 -13.26 0.46 -10.10
CA ARG A 96 -13.54 1.26 -8.91
C ARG A 96 -12.76 2.57 -8.93
N LYS A 97 -13.24 3.55 -8.20
CA LYS A 97 -12.56 4.83 -8.02
C LYS A 97 -11.39 4.68 -7.05
N ILE A 98 -10.16 4.66 -7.58
CA ILE A 98 -8.94 4.35 -6.82
C ILE A 98 -8.02 5.56 -6.77
N ASN A 99 -7.66 5.96 -5.57
CA ASN A 99 -6.62 6.92 -5.27
C ASN A 99 -5.39 6.20 -4.71
N ILE A 100 -4.22 6.41 -5.30
CA ILE A 100 -2.96 5.82 -4.83
C ILE A 100 -2.32 6.75 -3.81
N VAL A 101 -1.95 6.22 -2.64
CA VAL A 101 -1.10 6.89 -1.66
C VAL A 101 0.25 6.17 -1.66
N TYR A 102 1.20 6.75 -2.39
CA TYR A 102 2.52 6.16 -2.58
C TYR A 102 3.52 6.69 -1.57
N ILE A 103 4.03 5.80 -0.73
CA ILE A 103 5.11 6.11 0.22
C ILE A 103 6.44 5.91 -0.51
N LYS A 104 7.06 7.00 -0.89
CA LYS A 104 8.37 7.00 -1.52
C LYS A 104 9.43 6.79 -0.43
N PRO A 105 10.19 5.68 -0.48
CA PRO A 105 11.22 5.41 0.52
C PRO A 105 12.39 6.39 0.40
N ASP A 106 13.11 6.59 1.50
CA ASP A 106 14.44 7.19 1.42
C ASP A 106 15.41 6.21 0.76
N THR A 107 15.86 6.57 -0.43
CA THR A 107 16.72 5.72 -1.26
C THR A 107 18.19 5.71 -0.80
N THR A 108 18.57 6.54 0.17
CA THR A 108 19.95 6.56 0.71
C THR A 108 20.28 5.31 1.52
N SER A 109 19.25 4.66 2.10
CA SER A 109 19.38 3.54 3.03
C SER A 109 18.96 2.18 2.45
N ILE A 110 18.70 2.09 1.14
CA ILE A 110 18.28 0.86 0.47
C ILE A 110 19.27 0.43 -0.61
N ASP A 111 19.35 -0.88 -0.85
CA ASP A 111 20.21 -1.47 -1.88
C ASP A 111 19.76 -1.11 -3.32
N ASP A 112 20.64 -1.31 -4.29
CA ASP A 112 20.38 -0.90 -5.68
C ASP A 112 19.26 -1.71 -6.34
N LYS A 113 19.07 -2.98 -5.99
CA LYS A 113 17.92 -3.78 -6.45
C LYS A 113 16.61 -3.17 -5.96
N SER A 114 16.53 -2.82 -4.69
CA SER A 114 15.37 -2.16 -4.10
C SER A 114 15.10 -0.78 -4.70
N LYS A 115 16.16 -0.02 -5.04
CA LYS A 115 16.03 1.27 -5.77
C LYS A 115 15.40 1.07 -7.15
N LEU A 116 15.84 0.04 -7.87
CA LEU A 116 15.33 -0.27 -9.20
C LEU A 116 13.85 -0.68 -9.14
N ILE A 117 13.49 -1.55 -8.22
CA ILE A 117 12.10 -1.99 -7.99
C ILE A 117 11.22 -0.79 -7.65
N ASN A 118 11.67 0.07 -6.72
CA ASN A 118 10.95 1.27 -6.34
C ASN A 118 10.72 2.19 -7.55
N ARG A 119 11.74 2.39 -8.39
CA ARG A 119 11.64 3.23 -9.59
C ARG A 119 10.63 2.65 -10.58
N ALA A 120 10.71 1.36 -10.89
CA ALA A 120 9.79 0.69 -11.79
C ALA A 120 8.34 0.78 -11.30
N HIS A 121 8.11 0.48 -10.03
CA HIS A 121 6.80 0.55 -9.39
C HIS A 121 6.20 1.96 -9.44
N PHE A 122 7.00 2.96 -9.08
CA PHE A 122 6.58 4.36 -9.14
C PHE A 122 6.14 4.76 -10.54
N HIS A 123 6.96 4.45 -11.55
CA HIS A 123 6.65 4.79 -12.94
C HIS A 123 5.36 4.12 -13.44
N ILE A 124 5.17 2.84 -13.14
CA ILE A 124 3.96 2.13 -13.57
C ILE A 124 2.71 2.76 -12.94
N LEU A 125 2.72 3.01 -11.63
CA LEU A 125 1.57 3.63 -10.95
C LEU A 125 1.32 5.05 -11.44
N GLN A 126 2.38 5.82 -11.72
CA GLN A 126 2.28 7.16 -12.27
C GLN A 126 1.65 7.16 -13.68
N GLU A 127 2.07 6.26 -14.56
CA GLU A 127 1.51 6.16 -15.92
C GLU A 127 0.05 5.71 -15.89
N TYR A 128 -0.33 4.80 -15.01
CA TYR A 128 -1.72 4.41 -14.84
C TYR A 128 -2.59 5.55 -14.31
N THR A 129 -2.04 6.39 -13.44
CA THR A 129 -2.76 7.59 -12.98
C THR A 129 -2.89 8.62 -14.11
N ARG A 130 -1.84 8.86 -14.90
CA ARG A 130 -1.87 9.77 -16.05
C ARG A 130 -2.84 9.33 -17.13
N SER A 131 -2.99 8.04 -17.34
CA SER A 131 -3.93 7.46 -18.31
C SER A 131 -5.37 7.36 -17.80
N GLY A 132 -5.64 7.82 -16.57
CA GLY A 132 -6.97 7.80 -15.98
C GLY A 132 -7.43 6.42 -15.47
N VAL A 133 -6.52 5.44 -15.35
CA VAL A 133 -6.82 4.14 -14.72
C VAL A 133 -7.02 4.30 -13.23
N PHE A 134 -6.27 5.22 -12.59
CA PHE A 134 -6.47 5.67 -11.22
C PHE A 134 -6.82 7.16 -11.20
N ASP A 135 -7.62 7.57 -10.23
CA ASP A 135 -8.08 8.96 -10.14
C ASP A 135 -6.96 9.92 -9.76
N LYS A 136 -6.23 9.61 -8.71
CA LYS A 136 -5.16 10.45 -8.17
C LYS A 136 -4.01 9.63 -7.62
N MET A 137 -2.82 10.22 -7.60
CA MET A 137 -1.66 9.68 -6.92
C MET A 137 -1.08 10.73 -5.97
N TYR A 138 -1.17 10.44 -4.69
CA TYR A 138 -0.55 11.22 -3.61
C TYR A 138 0.83 10.63 -3.30
N ILE A 139 1.85 11.47 -3.16
CA ILE A 139 3.22 11.05 -2.90
C ILE A 139 3.64 11.56 -1.53
N ILE A 140 3.96 10.62 -0.63
CA ILE A 140 4.57 10.90 0.67
C ILE A 140 6.06 10.58 0.55
N ASP A 141 6.91 11.61 0.52
CA ASP A 141 8.36 11.45 0.41
C ASP A 141 8.99 11.33 1.81
N ASN A 142 9.35 10.11 2.22
CA ASN A 142 9.93 9.84 3.53
C ASN A 142 11.22 10.62 3.80
N LYS A 143 11.97 10.99 2.75
CA LYS A 143 13.18 11.81 2.90
C LYS A 143 12.86 13.23 3.38
N LYS A 144 11.69 13.77 2.98
CA LYS A 144 11.25 15.12 3.34
C LYS A 144 10.45 15.18 4.63
N MET A 145 9.93 14.04 5.09
CA MET A 145 9.07 14.01 6.28
C MET A 145 9.74 14.56 7.54
N PRO A 146 11.03 14.27 7.84
CA PRO A 146 11.70 14.86 9.01
C PRO A 146 11.73 16.40 9.01
N GLU A 147 11.78 17.03 7.84
CA GLU A 147 11.74 18.49 7.69
C GLU A 147 10.37 19.06 8.07
N ILE A 148 9.29 18.29 7.80
CA ILE A 148 7.91 18.70 8.04
C ILE A 148 7.47 18.44 9.47
N ILE A 149 7.76 17.23 9.99
CA ILE A 149 7.26 16.76 11.29
C ILE A 149 8.27 16.94 12.44
N GLY A 150 9.48 17.41 12.13
CA GLY A 150 10.61 17.49 13.08
C GLY A 150 11.22 16.13 13.42
N THR A 151 12.24 16.16 14.29
CA THR A 151 12.92 14.95 14.77
C THR A 151 11.96 14.07 15.53
N THR A 152 11.69 12.87 15.04
CA THR A 152 10.71 11.94 15.62
C THR A 152 11.33 10.57 15.76
N SER A 153 11.06 9.88 16.87
CA SER A 153 11.48 8.49 17.05
C SER A 153 10.78 7.57 16.02
N ILE A 154 11.43 6.46 15.68
CA ILE A 154 10.88 5.46 14.76
C ILE A 154 9.47 4.99 15.18
N LEU A 155 9.20 4.93 16.48
CA LEU A 155 7.91 4.51 17.03
C LEU A 155 6.78 5.50 16.74
N ASN A 156 7.10 6.79 16.65
CA ASN A 156 6.14 7.88 16.44
C ASN A 156 6.15 8.43 15.01
N PHE A 157 6.90 7.81 14.11
CA PHE A 157 7.03 8.29 12.73
C PHE A 157 5.71 8.18 11.98
N TYR A 158 5.13 6.98 11.94
CA TYR A 158 3.87 6.75 11.21
C TYR A 158 2.67 7.54 11.75
N PRO A 159 2.46 7.70 13.08
CA PRO A 159 1.36 8.52 13.59
C PRO A 159 1.42 10.00 13.21
N LYS A 160 2.58 10.49 12.73
CA LYS A 160 2.78 11.89 12.33
C LYS A 160 2.75 12.12 10.81
N ILE A 161 2.82 11.05 10.02
CA ILE A 161 2.64 11.07 8.56
C ILE A 161 1.15 11.16 8.22
#